data_a5967aa93b0a106a9aa8ab3ce0fe264e
#
_entry.id   a5967aa93b0a106a9aa8ab3ce0fe264e
#
_cell.length_a   1.000
_cell.length_b   1.000
_cell.length_c   1.000
_cell.angle_alpha   90.00
_cell.angle_beta   90.00
_cell.angle_gamma   90.00
#
_symmetry.space_group_name_H-M   'P 1'
#
loop_
_entity.id
_entity.type
_entity.pdbx_description
1 polymer ?
#
loop_
_entity_poly.entity_id
_entity_poly.type
_entity_poly.pdbx_seq_one_letter_code
_entity_poly.pdbx_strand_id
1 'polypeptide(L)'
;ASQRTLKKEIIAEVMRLFDEALIIRAVSGSEAMQAKIEDLMDDIMVFTDDSLRRVTHPSGKHNPQLVKAYYRDLRHYIITNLTSFSERLDDFVEGL
;
A
#
# COMPACT_ATOMS: atom_id res chain seq x y z
N ALA A 1 -5.93 -12.24 13.23
CA ALA A 1 -5.00 -11.18 13.58
C ALA A 1 -5.72 -9.97 14.16
N SER A 2 -5.11 -9.27 15.09
CA SER A 2 -5.68 -8.07 15.68
C SER A 2 -5.55 -6.88 14.72
N GLN A 3 -6.35 -5.84 14.96
CA GLN A 3 -6.22 -4.57 14.25
C GLN A 3 -4.82 -4.01 14.35
N ARG A 4 -4.21 -4.08 15.52
CA ARG A 4 -2.85 -3.60 15.76
C ARG A 4 -1.84 -4.32 14.90
N THR A 5 -1.93 -5.64 14.80
CA THR A 5 -1.04 -6.46 13.96
C THR A 5 -1.20 -6.10 12.49
N LEU A 6 -2.44 -6.00 12.02
CA LEU A 6 -2.73 -5.66 10.63
C LEU A 6 -2.19 -4.27 10.26
N LYS A 7 -2.37 -3.27 11.14
CA LYS A 7 -1.81 -1.94 10.93
C LYS A 7 -0.29 -1.95 10.82
N LYS A 8 0.38 -2.71 11.70
CA LYS A 8 1.84 -2.84 11.67
C LYS A 8 2.32 -3.48 10.37
N GLU A 9 1.62 -4.49 9.89
CA GLU A 9 1.95 -5.16 8.62
C GLU A 9 1.82 -4.20 7.45
N ILE A 10 0.74 -3.41 7.41
CA ILE A 10 0.53 -2.42 6.35
C ILE A 10 1.67 -1.39 6.35
N ILE A 11 1.98 -0.84 7.53
CA ILE A 11 3.03 0.18 7.65
C ILE A 11 4.40 -0.38 7.25
N ALA A 12 4.72 -1.60 7.67
CA ALA A 12 6.01 -2.22 7.32
C ALA A 12 6.16 -2.40 5.81
N GLU A 13 5.11 -2.89 5.13
CA GLU A 13 5.15 -3.06 3.67
C GLU A 13 5.20 -1.73 2.94
N VAL A 14 4.45 -0.73 3.42
CA VAL A 14 4.47 0.61 2.84
C VAL A 14 5.85 1.25 2.97
N MET A 15 6.49 1.12 4.13
CA MET A 15 7.84 1.65 4.34
C MET A 15 8.85 1.00 3.40
N ARG A 16 8.74 -0.31 3.18
CA ARG A 16 9.59 -1.03 2.24
C ARG A 16 9.41 -0.50 0.81
N LEU A 17 8.17 -0.29 0.40
CA LEU A 17 7.86 0.27 -0.93
C LEU A 17 8.40 1.69 -1.09
N PHE A 18 8.28 2.52 -0.05
CA PHE A 18 8.81 3.89 -0.07
C PHE A 18 10.33 3.91 -0.18
N ASP A 19 11.00 3.06 0.57
CA ASP A 19 12.47 2.97 0.51
C ASP A 19 12.92 2.56 -0.90
N GLU A 20 12.28 1.57 -1.49
CA GLU A 20 12.53 1.15 -2.87
C GLU A 20 12.30 2.30 -3.86
N ALA A 21 11.17 3.00 -3.74
CA ALA A 21 10.84 4.12 -4.60
C ALA A 21 11.89 5.24 -4.53
N LEU A 22 12.33 5.57 -3.32
CA LEU A 22 13.35 6.60 -3.12
C LEU A 22 14.69 6.21 -3.76
N ILE A 23 15.09 4.94 -3.66
CA ILE A 23 16.31 4.43 -4.27
C ILE A 23 16.22 4.54 -5.80
N ILE A 24 15.12 4.07 -6.37
CA ILE A 24 14.91 4.11 -7.82
C ILE A 24 14.91 5.57 -8.32
N ARG A 25 14.24 6.45 -7.59
CA ARG A 25 14.21 7.89 -7.92
C ARG A 25 15.62 8.49 -7.92
N ALA A 26 16.43 8.15 -6.92
CA ALA A 26 17.79 8.65 -6.79
C ALA A 26 18.71 8.15 -7.91
N VAL A 27 18.50 6.93 -8.38
CA VAL A 27 19.29 6.32 -9.45
C VAL A 27 18.87 6.83 -10.84
N SER A 28 17.58 7.20 -10.98
CA SER A 28 17.05 7.64 -12.26
C SER A 28 17.63 8.99 -12.70
N GLY A 29 18.13 9.06 -13.93
CA GLY A 29 18.57 10.30 -14.55
C GLY A 29 17.47 11.03 -15.31
N SER A 30 16.26 10.49 -15.37
CA SER A 30 15.13 11.03 -16.11
C SER A 30 14.19 11.80 -15.19
N GLU A 31 13.97 13.09 -15.45
CA GLU A 31 12.99 13.90 -14.73
C GLU A 31 11.57 13.34 -14.90
N ALA A 32 11.25 12.84 -16.09
CA ALA A 32 9.95 12.25 -16.37
C ALA A 32 9.71 11.00 -15.51
N MET A 33 10.71 10.14 -15.36
CA MET A 33 10.64 8.96 -14.52
C MET A 33 10.52 9.35 -13.04
N GLN A 34 11.31 10.33 -12.59
CA GLN A 34 11.26 10.83 -11.21
C GLN A 34 9.86 11.33 -10.86
N ALA A 35 9.21 12.07 -11.77
CA ALA A 35 7.85 12.56 -11.58
C ALA A 35 6.85 11.41 -11.46
N LYS A 36 6.98 10.36 -12.28
CA LYS A 36 6.11 9.19 -12.21
C LYS A 36 6.29 8.41 -10.90
N ILE A 37 7.52 8.33 -10.41
CA ILE A 37 7.81 7.70 -9.12
C ILE A 37 7.17 8.50 -7.98
N GLU A 38 7.22 9.83 -8.04
CA GLU A 38 6.56 10.69 -7.07
C GLU A 38 5.04 10.50 -7.09
N ASP A 39 4.44 10.35 -8.27
CA ASP A 39 3.00 10.02 -8.39
C ASP A 39 2.68 8.69 -7.74
N LEU A 40 3.53 7.68 -7.92
CA LEU A 40 3.36 6.40 -7.25
C LEU A 40 3.45 6.55 -5.73
N MET A 41 4.40 7.34 -5.23
CA MET A 41 4.54 7.60 -3.79
C MET A 41 3.28 8.26 -3.23
N ASP A 42 2.69 9.21 -3.95
CA ASP A 42 1.44 9.85 -3.56
C ASP A 42 0.28 8.83 -3.49
N ASP A 43 0.20 7.94 -4.49
CA ASP A 43 -0.82 6.89 -4.51
C ASP A 43 -0.67 5.95 -3.30
N ILE A 44 0.56 5.60 -2.95
CA ILE A 44 0.84 4.77 -1.78
C ILE A 44 0.42 5.48 -0.48
N MET A 45 0.65 6.78 -0.38
CA MET A 45 0.23 7.56 0.79
C MET A 45 -1.29 7.58 0.95
N VAL A 46 -2.02 7.82 -0.15
CA VAL A 46 -3.49 7.81 -0.15
C VAL A 46 -4.00 6.44 0.24
N PHE A 47 -3.43 5.38 -0.33
CA PHE A 47 -3.78 4.00 0.01
C PHE A 47 -3.53 3.71 1.50
N THR A 48 -2.40 4.16 2.03
CA THR A 48 -2.03 3.92 3.43
C THR A 48 -3.03 4.53 4.38
N ASP A 49 -3.36 5.81 4.18
CA ASP A 49 -4.33 6.51 5.01
C ASP A 49 -5.70 5.85 4.95
N ASP A 50 -6.19 5.53 3.77
CA ASP A 50 -7.47 4.86 3.56
C ASP A 50 -7.49 3.48 4.23
N SER A 51 -6.44 2.67 4.04
CA SER A 51 -6.36 1.32 4.60
C SER A 51 -6.33 1.33 6.13
N LEU A 52 -5.54 2.22 6.72
CA LEU A 52 -5.48 2.33 8.18
C LEU A 52 -6.82 2.74 8.79
N ARG A 53 -7.55 3.64 8.14
CA ARG A 53 -8.91 4.01 8.56
C ARG A 53 -9.86 2.83 8.47
N ARG A 54 -9.81 2.05 7.40
CA ARG A 54 -10.66 0.87 7.21
C ARG A 54 -10.38 -0.22 8.24
N VAL A 55 -9.14 -0.38 8.67
CA VAL A 55 -8.79 -1.32 9.75
C VAL A 55 -9.47 -0.93 11.06
N THR A 56 -9.55 0.37 11.33
CA THR A 56 -10.07 0.90 12.60
C THR A 56 -11.60 0.98 12.64
N HIS A 57 -12.26 1.16 11.49
CA HIS A 57 -13.69 1.40 11.41
C HIS A 57 -14.41 0.37 10.53
N PRO A 58 -14.55 -0.90 11.01
CA PRO A 58 -15.23 -1.93 10.21
C PRO A 58 -16.72 -1.67 10.10
N SER A 59 -17.30 -2.03 8.95
CA SER A 59 -18.75 -2.06 8.76
C SER A 59 -19.34 -3.30 9.45
N GLY A 60 -20.60 -3.18 9.91
CA GLY A 60 -21.33 -4.31 10.49
C GLY A 60 -20.84 -4.75 11.86
N LYS A 61 -20.25 -3.85 12.64
CA LYS A 61 -19.59 -4.16 13.92
C LYS A 61 -20.48 -4.87 14.99
N HIS A 62 -21.79 -4.86 14.81
CA HIS A 62 -22.72 -5.56 15.70
C HIS A 62 -23.02 -7.00 15.26
N ASN A 63 -22.47 -7.42 14.11
CA ASN A 63 -22.64 -8.77 13.58
C ASN A 63 -21.28 -9.39 13.32
N PRO A 64 -20.86 -10.41 14.12
CA PRO A 64 -19.54 -11.02 13.98
C PRO A 64 -19.26 -11.61 12.59
N GLN A 65 -20.28 -12.14 11.91
CA GLN A 65 -20.09 -12.69 10.57
C GLN A 65 -19.80 -11.58 9.54
N LEU A 66 -20.47 -10.44 9.67
CA LEU A 66 -20.24 -9.29 8.80
C LEU A 66 -18.86 -8.68 9.04
N VAL A 67 -18.43 -8.59 10.29
CA VAL A 67 -17.09 -8.12 10.65
C VAL A 67 -16.01 -9.03 10.07
N LYS A 68 -16.20 -10.34 10.18
CA LYS A 68 -15.26 -11.31 9.61
C LYS A 68 -15.15 -11.19 8.10
N ALA A 69 -16.28 -11.04 7.41
CA ALA A 69 -16.32 -10.84 5.95
C ALA A 69 -15.65 -9.52 5.57
N TYR A 70 -15.90 -8.46 6.34
CA TYR A 70 -15.29 -7.16 6.12
C TYR A 70 -13.75 -7.24 6.15
N TYR A 71 -13.17 -7.87 7.18
CA TYR A 71 -11.72 -7.99 7.28
C TYR A 71 -11.12 -8.92 6.24
N ARG A 72 -11.83 -9.97 5.83
CA ARG A 72 -11.41 -10.82 4.72
C ARG A 72 -11.29 -9.99 3.43
N ASP A 73 -12.31 -9.20 3.12
CA ASP A 73 -12.36 -8.38 1.92
C ASP A 73 -11.32 -7.26 1.99
N LEU A 74 -11.14 -6.68 3.17
CA LEU A 74 -10.12 -5.64 3.39
C LEU A 74 -8.71 -6.18 3.16
N ARG A 75 -8.41 -7.37 3.68
CA ARG A 75 -7.10 -8.00 3.44
C ARG A 75 -6.85 -8.24 1.97
N HIS A 76 -7.86 -8.70 1.24
CA HIS A 76 -7.76 -8.90 -0.19
C HIS A 76 -7.49 -7.58 -0.91
N TYR A 77 -8.18 -6.53 -0.56
CA TYR A 77 -7.97 -5.18 -1.09
C TYR A 77 -6.55 -4.70 -0.82
N ILE A 78 -6.06 -4.87 0.40
CA ILE A 78 -4.70 -4.46 0.78
C ILE A 78 -3.65 -5.21 -0.03
N ILE A 79 -3.76 -6.53 -0.11
CA ILE A 79 -2.81 -7.37 -0.85
C ILE A 79 -2.80 -7.00 -2.33
N THR A 80 -3.97 -6.82 -2.93
CA THR A 80 -4.10 -6.45 -4.35
C THR A 80 -3.41 -5.13 -4.63
N ASN A 81 -3.61 -4.12 -3.78
CA ASN A 81 -2.98 -2.81 -3.96
C ASN A 81 -1.47 -2.85 -3.73
N LEU A 82 -1.01 -3.54 -2.69
CA LEU A 82 0.43 -3.67 -2.43
C LEU A 82 1.15 -4.40 -3.57
N THR A 83 0.53 -5.43 -4.12
CA THR A 83 1.07 -6.16 -5.28
C THR A 83 1.17 -5.25 -6.49
N SER A 84 0.13 -4.46 -6.75
CA SER A 84 0.12 -3.48 -7.85
C SER A 84 1.24 -2.46 -7.71
N PHE A 85 1.45 -1.93 -6.52
CA PHE A 85 2.54 -0.98 -6.27
C PHE A 85 3.92 -1.62 -6.50
N SER A 86 4.12 -2.86 -6.05
CA SER A 86 5.35 -3.60 -6.30
C SER A 86 5.61 -3.80 -7.80
N GLU A 87 4.57 -4.13 -8.56
CA GLU A 87 4.68 -4.29 -10.01
C GLU A 87 5.05 -2.97 -10.69
N ARG A 88 4.49 -1.86 -10.25
CA ARG A 88 4.84 -0.52 -10.78
C ARG A 88 6.30 -0.18 -10.49
N LEU A 89 6.81 -0.53 -9.30
CA LEU A 89 8.23 -0.34 -8.97
C LEU A 89 9.11 -1.20 -9.85
N ASP A 90 8.75 -2.46 -10.09
CA ASP A 90 9.49 -3.36 -10.96
C ASP A 90 9.57 -2.80 -12.39
N ASP A 91 8.48 -2.22 -12.88
CA ASP A 91 8.45 -1.58 -14.20
C ASP A 91 9.44 -0.40 -14.27
N PHE A 92 9.55 0.40 -13.20
CA PHE A 92 10.53 1.47 -13.15
C PHE A 92 11.96 0.93 -13.15
N VAL A 93 12.23 -0.16 -12.43
CA VAL A 93 13.55 -0.81 -12.42
C VAL A 93 13.93 -1.27 -13.83
N GLU A 94 12.99 -1.88 -14.55
CA GLU A 94 13.22 -2.30 -15.94
C GLU A 94 13.51 -1.12 -16.87
N GLY A 95 12.97 0.05 -16.56
CA GLY A 95 13.19 1.28 -17.35
C GLY A 95 14.50 2.02 -17.03
N LEU A 96 15.20 1.58 -15.99
CA LEU A 96 16.50 2.17 -15.67
C LEU A 96 17.56 1.73 -16.71
#